data_67c6c69a4ff600621006215ead1659a9
#
_entry.id   67c6c69a4ff600621006215ead1659a9
#
_cell.length_a   1.000
_cell.length_b   1.000
_cell.length_c   1.000
_cell.angle_alpha   90.00
_cell.angle_beta   90.00
_cell.angle_gamma   90.00
#
_symmetry.space_group_name_H-M   'P 1'
#
loop_
_entity.id
_entity.type
_entity.pdbx_description
1 polymer ?
#
loop_
_entity_poly.entity_id
_entity_poly.type
_entity_poly.pdbx_seq_one_letter_code
_entity_poly.pdbx_strand_id
1 'polypeptide(L)'
;MEGASGGIILKQFELPLNKKINGLSTGYGSIFRLILGLSVNTPYVLFDEPVLGLDAQHRDLFYKLLVQKYAEHPCTMVVSTHLIAEVADLIEHTVIIRKGRILQDAPTEELTAACWAVSGPAGVVDSWAAGRDVFTSSVLGGLKTVCIRGGGTEDLPAGLERRRVGLQEYFISLMEEEDQR
;
A
#
# COMPACT_ATOMS: atom_id res chain seq x y z
N MET A 1 -13.12 17.09 26.27
CA MET A 1 -13.48 17.30 24.85
C MET A 1 -13.31 16.02 24.00
N GLU A 2 -13.18 14.83 24.61
CA GLU A 2 -12.88 13.55 23.96
C GLU A 2 -14.11 12.79 23.40
N GLY A 3 -15.32 13.20 23.73
CA GLY A 3 -16.53 12.49 23.26
C GLY A 3 -17.11 12.95 21.91
N ALA A 4 -16.65 14.07 21.36
CA ALA A 4 -17.21 14.64 20.14
C ALA A 4 -16.72 13.92 18.85
N SER A 5 -15.47 13.48 18.82
CA SER A 5 -14.87 12.83 17.65
C SER A 5 -15.50 11.47 17.34
N GLY A 6 -15.69 10.61 18.33
CA GLY A 6 -16.27 9.28 18.13
C GLY A 6 -17.71 9.31 17.60
N GLY A 7 -18.53 10.24 18.07
CA GLY A 7 -19.92 10.41 17.60
C GLY A 7 -20.03 10.89 16.14
N ILE A 8 -19.04 11.65 15.67
CA ILE A 8 -18.97 12.11 14.28
C ILE A 8 -18.57 10.95 13.37
N ILE A 9 -17.55 10.17 13.75
CA ILE A 9 -17.07 9.01 13.00
C ILE A 9 -18.17 7.95 12.85
N LEU A 10 -18.93 7.67 13.91
CA LEU A 10 -20.08 6.75 13.90
C LEU A 10 -21.12 7.13 12.84
N LYS A 11 -21.41 8.44 12.70
CA LYS A 11 -22.35 8.94 11.69
C LYS A 11 -21.80 8.84 10.27
N GLN A 12 -20.53 9.09 10.08
CA GLN A 12 -19.89 9.03 8.75
C GLN A 12 -19.89 7.60 8.19
N PHE A 13 -19.75 6.60 9.04
CA PHE A 13 -19.83 5.19 8.67
C PHE A 13 -21.26 4.63 8.67
N GLU A 14 -22.29 5.46 8.96
CA GLU A 14 -23.69 5.06 9.01
C GLU A 14 -23.95 3.82 9.89
N LEU A 15 -23.19 3.68 10.99
CA LEU A 15 -23.32 2.52 11.87
C LEU A 15 -24.69 2.51 12.56
N PRO A 16 -25.47 1.41 12.53
CA PRO A 16 -26.79 1.32 13.16
C PRO A 16 -26.65 1.26 14.69
N LEU A 17 -26.79 2.41 15.35
CA LEU A 17 -26.60 2.56 16.81
C LEU A 17 -27.69 1.88 17.66
N ASN A 18 -28.80 1.47 17.06
CA ASN A 18 -29.90 0.79 17.72
C ASN A 18 -29.74 -0.74 17.80
N LYS A 19 -28.66 -1.30 17.22
CA LYS A 19 -28.38 -2.73 17.25
C LYS A 19 -27.35 -3.08 18.31
N LYS A 20 -27.52 -4.26 18.90
CA LYS A 20 -26.46 -4.85 19.74
C LYS A 20 -25.26 -5.24 18.86
N ILE A 21 -24.05 -5.18 19.40
CA ILE A 21 -22.80 -5.52 18.68
C ILE A 21 -22.88 -6.91 18.04
N ASN A 22 -23.40 -7.90 18.78
CA ASN A 22 -23.57 -9.28 18.29
C ASN A 22 -24.67 -9.41 17.20
N GLY A 23 -25.45 -8.37 16.94
CA GLY A 23 -26.47 -8.32 15.89
C GLY A 23 -26.05 -7.52 14.67
N LEU A 24 -24.80 -7.04 14.62
CA LEU A 24 -24.26 -6.37 13.46
C LEU A 24 -23.92 -7.40 12.35
N SER A 25 -24.08 -7.00 11.10
CA SER A 25 -23.52 -7.78 9.98
C SER A 25 -21.99 -7.81 10.06
N THR A 26 -21.34 -8.74 9.36
CA THR A 26 -19.88 -8.84 9.31
C THR A 26 -19.24 -7.49 8.91
N GLY A 27 -19.77 -6.80 7.88
CA GLY A 27 -19.30 -5.49 7.45
C GLY A 27 -19.44 -4.42 8.54
N TYR A 28 -20.59 -4.30 9.17
CA TYR A 28 -20.78 -3.35 10.27
C TYR A 28 -19.94 -3.71 11.51
N GLY A 29 -19.68 -5.00 11.75
CA GLY A 29 -18.74 -5.45 12.79
C GLY A 29 -17.31 -5.02 12.52
N SER A 30 -16.88 -5.06 11.25
CA SER A 30 -15.58 -4.53 10.83
C SER A 30 -15.51 -3.02 11.00
N ILE A 31 -16.50 -2.27 10.50
CA ILE A 31 -16.61 -0.82 10.67
C ILE A 31 -16.56 -0.44 12.16
N PHE A 32 -17.27 -1.17 13.02
CA PHE A 32 -17.24 -0.90 14.46
C PHE A 32 -15.84 -1.01 15.06
N ARG A 33 -15.07 -2.06 14.68
CA ARG A 33 -13.67 -2.21 15.12
C ARG A 33 -12.77 -1.09 14.62
N LEU A 34 -12.95 -0.64 13.36
CA LEU A 34 -12.22 0.51 12.82
C LEU A 34 -12.48 1.78 13.62
N ILE A 35 -13.76 2.05 13.92
CA ILE A 35 -14.14 3.21 14.73
C ILE A 35 -13.50 3.16 16.10
N LEU A 36 -13.46 2.00 16.76
CA LEU A 36 -12.77 1.84 18.03
C LEU A 36 -11.29 2.19 17.90
N GLY A 37 -10.57 1.61 16.92
CA GLY A 37 -9.15 1.89 16.66
C GLY A 37 -8.88 3.37 16.37
N LEU A 38 -9.77 4.01 15.60
CA LEU A 38 -9.66 5.44 15.31
C LEU A 38 -9.99 6.33 16.52
N SER A 39 -10.77 5.85 17.49
CA SER A 39 -11.20 6.63 18.64
C SER A 39 -10.26 6.55 19.84
N VAL A 40 -9.35 5.57 19.90
CA VAL A 40 -8.42 5.43 21.04
C VAL A 40 -7.24 6.39 20.92
N ASN A 41 -6.80 6.94 22.04
CA ASN A 41 -5.63 7.82 22.13
C ASN A 41 -4.47 7.08 22.82
N THR A 42 -3.97 6.03 22.14
CA THR A 42 -2.82 5.25 22.60
C THR A 42 -1.59 5.60 21.75
N PRO A 43 -0.35 5.44 22.29
CA PRO A 43 0.86 5.69 21.52
C PRO A 43 1.05 4.71 20.34
N TYR A 44 0.38 3.56 20.37
CA TYR A 44 0.43 2.54 19.33
C TYR A 44 -0.99 2.07 19.00
N VAL A 45 -1.31 1.96 17.70
CA VAL A 45 -2.57 1.36 17.21
C VAL A 45 -2.23 0.38 16.09
N LEU A 46 -2.75 -0.85 16.20
CA LEU A 46 -2.57 -1.88 15.18
C LEU A 46 -3.91 -2.16 14.48
N PHE A 47 -3.89 -2.09 13.18
CA PHE A 47 -4.99 -2.47 12.30
C PHE A 47 -4.60 -3.69 11.49
N ASP A 48 -5.29 -4.81 11.72
CA ASP A 48 -5.08 -6.06 10.97
C ASP A 48 -6.16 -6.19 9.90
N GLU A 49 -5.75 -6.15 8.62
CA GLU A 49 -6.62 -6.17 7.44
C GLU A 49 -7.84 -5.23 7.58
N PRO A 50 -7.63 -3.94 7.92
CA PRO A 50 -8.72 -3.07 8.39
C PRO A 50 -9.84 -2.90 7.38
N VAL A 51 -9.54 -2.89 6.10
CA VAL A 51 -10.52 -2.59 5.03
C VAL A 51 -11.04 -3.84 4.33
N LEU A 52 -10.64 -5.03 4.78
CA LEU A 52 -11.11 -6.28 4.18
C LEU A 52 -12.63 -6.42 4.32
N GLY A 53 -13.30 -6.63 3.18
CA GLY A 53 -14.77 -6.77 3.13
C GLY A 53 -15.54 -5.45 3.16
N LEU A 54 -14.86 -4.30 3.14
CA LEU A 54 -15.50 -2.99 2.96
C LEU A 54 -15.64 -2.65 1.47
N ASP A 55 -16.67 -1.90 1.15
CA ASP A 55 -16.81 -1.27 -0.17
C ASP A 55 -15.82 -0.10 -0.34
N ALA A 56 -15.66 0.37 -1.56
CA ALA A 56 -14.70 1.41 -1.90
C ALA A 56 -14.92 2.73 -1.14
N GLN A 57 -16.19 3.08 -0.85
CA GLN A 57 -16.53 4.32 -0.13
C GLN A 57 -16.07 4.25 1.33
N HIS A 58 -16.33 3.13 2.01
CA HIS A 58 -15.92 2.94 3.41
C HIS A 58 -14.40 2.79 3.54
N ARG A 59 -13.71 2.20 2.54
CA ARG A 59 -12.24 2.14 2.51
C ARG A 59 -11.61 3.53 2.41
N ASP A 60 -12.06 4.33 1.46
CA ASP A 60 -11.61 5.72 1.29
C ASP A 60 -11.84 6.57 2.55
N LEU A 61 -13.03 6.42 3.16
CA LEU A 61 -13.35 7.09 4.42
C LEU A 61 -12.41 6.67 5.55
N PHE A 62 -12.10 5.38 5.68
CA PHE A 62 -11.17 4.89 6.70
C PHE A 62 -9.78 5.54 6.55
N TYR A 63 -9.21 5.54 5.35
CA TYR A 63 -7.88 6.12 5.14
C TYR A 63 -7.85 7.63 5.37
N LYS A 64 -8.89 8.36 4.97
CA LYS A 64 -9.03 9.79 5.29
C LYS A 64 -9.05 10.05 6.79
N LEU A 65 -9.81 9.27 7.54
CA LEU A 65 -9.89 9.38 8.99
C LEU A 65 -8.59 8.95 9.69
N LEU A 66 -7.87 7.96 9.13
CA LEU A 66 -6.56 7.55 9.62
C LEU A 66 -5.54 8.70 9.54
N VAL A 67 -5.47 9.36 8.38
CA VAL A 67 -4.60 10.53 8.17
C VAL A 67 -5.01 11.70 9.07
N GLN A 68 -6.32 11.97 9.18
CA GLN A 68 -6.83 13.03 10.07
C GLN A 68 -6.46 12.75 11.53
N LYS A 69 -6.65 11.51 12.01
CA LYS A 69 -6.27 11.11 13.35
C LYS A 69 -4.78 11.32 13.60
N TYR A 70 -3.93 10.91 12.65
CA TYR A 70 -2.48 11.10 12.75
C TYR A 70 -2.10 12.59 12.84
N ALA A 71 -2.76 13.44 12.06
CA ALA A 71 -2.51 14.88 12.09
C ALA A 71 -2.94 15.54 13.42
N GLU A 72 -4.05 15.08 14.02
CA GLU A 72 -4.58 15.63 15.27
C GLU A 72 -3.85 15.06 16.50
N HIS A 73 -3.49 13.79 16.48
CA HIS A 73 -2.88 13.04 17.58
C HIS A 73 -1.81 12.08 17.04
N PRO A 74 -0.59 12.56 16.76
CA PRO A 74 0.50 11.73 16.23
C PRO A 74 0.76 10.51 17.13
N CYS A 75 0.71 9.31 16.54
CA CYS A 75 0.98 8.04 17.20
C CYS A 75 1.53 7.05 16.18
N THR A 76 2.12 5.96 16.63
CA THR A 76 2.54 4.90 15.72
C THR A 76 1.33 4.06 15.29
N MET A 77 1.02 4.09 14.02
CA MET A 77 -0.04 3.27 13.44
C MET A 77 0.57 2.16 12.59
N VAL A 78 0.25 0.92 12.90
CA VAL A 78 0.68 -0.25 12.13
C VAL A 78 -0.53 -0.80 11.40
N VAL A 79 -0.43 -0.93 10.08
CA VAL A 79 -1.48 -1.50 9.22
C VAL A 79 -0.92 -2.76 8.57
N SER A 80 -1.46 -3.93 8.92
CA SER A 80 -1.20 -5.15 8.16
C SER A 80 -2.22 -5.27 7.03
N THR A 81 -1.76 -5.43 5.80
CA THR A 81 -2.65 -5.55 4.64
C THR A 81 -1.97 -6.19 3.44
N HIS A 82 -2.75 -6.84 2.60
CA HIS A 82 -2.33 -7.27 1.27
C HIS A 82 -2.79 -6.30 0.16
N LEU A 83 -3.55 -5.25 0.50
CA LEU A 83 -4.02 -4.21 -0.44
C LEU A 83 -3.02 -3.06 -0.51
N ILE A 84 -1.80 -3.37 -0.96
CA ILE A 84 -0.64 -2.48 -0.91
C ILE A 84 -0.90 -1.16 -1.64
N ALA A 85 -1.56 -1.20 -2.82
CA ALA A 85 -1.84 -0.01 -3.60
C ALA A 85 -2.68 1.04 -2.85
N GLU A 86 -3.52 0.62 -1.91
CA GLU A 86 -4.41 1.52 -1.17
C GLU A 86 -3.66 2.29 -0.07
N VAL A 87 -2.53 1.76 0.42
CA VAL A 87 -1.77 2.35 1.54
C VAL A 87 -0.43 2.93 1.10
N ALA A 88 0.03 2.65 -0.12
CA ALA A 88 1.38 2.96 -0.57
C ALA A 88 1.78 4.43 -0.38
N ASP A 89 0.84 5.35 -0.62
CA ASP A 89 1.07 6.80 -0.50
C ASP A 89 0.89 7.33 0.94
N LEU A 90 0.49 6.48 1.87
CA LEU A 90 0.19 6.88 3.25
C LEU A 90 1.24 6.42 4.26
N ILE A 91 2.03 5.38 3.92
CA ILE A 91 2.94 4.72 4.86
C ILE A 91 4.37 5.22 4.70
N GLU A 92 4.98 5.57 5.83
CA GLU A 92 6.36 6.04 5.90
C GLU A 92 7.37 4.89 5.96
N HIS A 93 6.98 3.76 6.56
CA HIS A 93 7.86 2.60 6.78
C HIS A 93 7.16 1.30 6.41
N THR A 94 7.86 0.42 5.72
CA THR A 94 7.32 -0.86 5.23
C THR A 94 8.12 -2.03 5.77
N VAL A 95 7.40 -3.02 6.33
CA VAL A 95 7.94 -4.33 6.70
C VAL A 95 7.28 -5.38 5.81
N ILE A 96 8.07 -6.06 4.98
CA ILE A 96 7.59 -7.15 4.13
C ILE A 96 7.90 -8.49 4.78
N ILE A 97 6.85 -9.27 5.03
CA ILE A 97 6.95 -10.56 5.71
C ILE A 97 6.52 -11.68 4.75
N ARG A 98 7.31 -12.75 4.69
CA ARG A 98 6.97 -13.96 3.94
C ARG A 98 7.41 -15.22 4.71
N LYS A 99 6.51 -16.22 4.79
CA LYS A 99 6.77 -17.51 5.47
C LYS A 99 7.38 -17.32 6.87
N GLY A 100 6.91 -16.33 7.63
CA GLY A 100 7.38 -16.04 8.98
C GLY A 100 8.76 -15.36 9.06
N ARG A 101 9.30 -14.87 7.94
CA ARG A 101 10.58 -14.13 7.88
C ARG A 101 10.36 -12.72 7.37
N ILE A 102 11.08 -11.77 7.92
CA ILE A 102 11.16 -10.41 7.40
C ILE A 102 12.08 -10.43 6.18
N LEU A 103 11.55 -10.04 5.03
CA LEU A 103 12.31 -9.90 3.79
C LEU A 103 12.85 -8.48 3.63
N GLN A 104 12.06 -7.47 4.04
CA GLN A 104 12.42 -6.06 3.99
C GLN A 104 11.90 -5.38 5.25
N ASP A 105 12.66 -4.39 5.73
CA ASP A 105 12.33 -3.54 6.87
C ASP A 105 13.03 -2.20 6.64
N ALA A 106 12.33 -1.24 6.04
CA ALA A 106 12.93 0.03 5.63
C ALA A 106 11.89 1.13 5.41
N PRO A 107 12.30 2.41 5.39
CA PRO A 107 11.46 3.49 4.91
C PRO A 107 10.91 3.18 3.52
N THR A 108 9.62 3.41 3.32
CA THR A 108 8.91 3.06 2.06
C THR A 108 9.55 3.72 0.84
N GLU A 109 9.97 4.97 1.00
CA GLU A 109 10.64 5.71 -0.06
C GLU A 109 11.97 5.07 -0.46
N GLU A 110 12.75 4.56 0.49
CA GLU A 110 14.04 3.90 0.22
C GLU A 110 13.88 2.61 -0.58
N LEU A 111 12.82 1.82 -0.33
CA LEU A 111 12.55 0.57 -1.05
C LEU A 111 12.37 0.79 -2.56
N THR A 112 11.79 1.92 -2.94
CA THR A 112 11.46 2.23 -4.34
C THR A 112 12.39 3.27 -4.96
N ALA A 113 13.20 3.96 -4.18
CA ALA A 113 14.03 5.10 -4.62
C ALA A 113 14.96 4.77 -5.79
N ALA A 114 15.55 3.58 -5.78
CA ALA A 114 16.47 3.12 -6.82
C ALA A 114 15.79 2.29 -7.93
N CYS A 115 14.45 2.14 -7.90
CA CYS A 115 13.72 1.28 -8.83
C CYS A 115 13.00 2.08 -9.91
N TRP A 116 13.17 1.65 -11.16
CA TRP A 116 12.61 2.30 -12.33
C TRP A 116 11.90 1.29 -13.24
N ALA A 117 10.72 1.67 -13.71
CA ALA A 117 10.04 0.96 -14.78
C ALA A 117 10.30 1.69 -16.10
N VAL A 118 10.80 0.96 -17.09
CA VAL A 118 11.06 1.48 -18.43
C VAL A 118 10.23 0.70 -19.44
N SER A 119 9.46 1.43 -20.24
CA SER A 119 8.48 0.90 -21.20
C SER A 119 8.77 1.39 -22.61
N GLY A 120 8.47 0.56 -23.62
CA GLY A 120 8.56 0.91 -25.03
C GLY A 120 8.46 -0.29 -25.95
N PRO A 121 8.80 -0.14 -27.25
CA PRO A 121 8.85 -1.26 -28.19
C PRO A 121 9.80 -2.35 -27.68
N ALA A 122 9.35 -3.61 -27.69
CA ALA A 122 10.06 -4.72 -27.03
C ALA A 122 11.55 -4.83 -27.45
N GLY A 123 11.86 -4.74 -28.76
CA GLY A 123 13.24 -4.82 -29.21
C GLY A 123 14.14 -3.68 -28.75
N VAL A 124 13.57 -2.46 -28.57
CA VAL A 124 14.32 -1.30 -28.03
C VAL A 124 14.57 -1.49 -26.55
N VAL A 125 13.53 -1.93 -25.81
CA VAL A 125 13.66 -2.22 -24.36
C VAL A 125 14.67 -3.34 -24.13
N ASP A 126 14.65 -4.43 -24.92
CA ASP A 126 15.58 -5.54 -24.75
C ASP A 126 17.04 -5.11 -25.00
N SER A 127 17.26 -4.30 -26.03
CA SER A 127 18.60 -3.77 -26.33
C SER A 127 19.10 -2.84 -25.24
N TRP A 128 18.23 -1.99 -24.71
CA TRP A 128 18.58 -1.04 -23.65
C TRP A 128 18.79 -1.74 -22.31
N ALA A 129 17.97 -2.75 -21.99
CA ALA A 129 18.01 -3.46 -20.72
C ALA A 129 19.17 -4.48 -20.61
N ALA A 130 19.86 -4.77 -21.73
CA ALA A 130 20.95 -5.73 -21.76
C ALA A 130 22.07 -5.33 -20.77
N GLY A 131 22.40 -6.25 -19.86
CA GLY A 131 23.42 -6.04 -18.82
C GLY A 131 23.00 -5.19 -17.62
N ARG A 132 21.72 -4.81 -17.53
CA ARG A 132 21.15 -4.10 -16.36
C ARG A 132 20.53 -5.09 -15.39
N ASP A 133 20.38 -4.67 -14.13
CA ASP A 133 19.72 -5.47 -13.10
C ASP A 133 18.18 -5.38 -13.27
N VAL A 134 17.66 -6.23 -14.18
CA VAL A 134 16.24 -6.36 -14.45
C VAL A 134 15.65 -7.37 -13.48
N PHE A 135 14.73 -6.95 -12.63
CA PHE A 135 14.11 -7.82 -11.63
C PHE A 135 12.69 -8.27 -11.99
N THR A 136 12.01 -7.58 -12.90
CA THR A 136 10.76 -8.08 -13.51
C THR A 136 10.58 -7.52 -14.91
N SER A 137 9.81 -8.24 -15.73
CA SER A 137 9.44 -7.79 -17.07
C SER A 137 8.05 -8.25 -17.47
N SER A 138 7.35 -7.42 -18.24
CA SER A 138 6.04 -7.76 -18.81
C SER A 138 5.97 -7.34 -20.26
N VAL A 139 5.19 -8.08 -21.07
CA VAL A 139 4.96 -7.78 -22.48
C VAL A 139 3.47 -7.71 -22.74
N LEU A 140 3.02 -6.64 -23.40
CA LEU A 140 1.64 -6.44 -23.81
C LEU A 140 1.60 -5.83 -25.19
N GLY A 141 1.06 -6.56 -26.19
CA GLY A 141 0.81 -6.03 -27.54
C GLY A 141 2.04 -5.48 -28.26
N GLY A 142 3.23 -6.10 -28.07
CA GLY A 142 4.49 -5.64 -28.69
C GLY A 142 5.22 -4.54 -27.90
N LEU A 143 4.61 -3.99 -26.85
CA LEU A 143 5.27 -3.15 -25.85
C LEU A 143 5.82 -4.03 -24.74
N LYS A 144 7.00 -3.68 -24.26
CA LYS A 144 7.65 -4.31 -23.11
C LYS A 144 7.88 -3.28 -22.03
N THR A 145 7.64 -3.69 -20.78
CA THR A 145 8.02 -2.95 -19.59
C THR A 145 9.01 -3.80 -18.80
N VAL A 146 10.12 -3.21 -18.42
CA VAL A 146 11.09 -3.82 -17.51
C VAL A 146 11.22 -2.97 -16.27
N CYS A 147 11.35 -3.62 -15.11
CA CYS A 147 11.70 -2.93 -13.87
C CYS A 147 13.16 -3.24 -13.54
N ILE A 148 13.94 -2.19 -13.28
CA ILE A 148 15.37 -2.26 -13.01
C ILE A 148 15.71 -1.66 -11.65
N ARG A 149 16.79 -2.16 -11.02
CA ARG A 149 17.43 -1.52 -9.87
C ARG A 149 18.62 -0.68 -10.36
N GLY A 150 18.69 0.55 -9.84
CA GLY A 150 19.75 1.50 -10.24
C GLY A 150 19.59 2.06 -11.65
N GLY A 151 20.55 2.85 -12.12
CA GLY A 151 20.71 3.27 -13.52
C GLY A 151 19.59 4.12 -14.15
N GLY A 152 18.65 4.59 -13.36
CA GLY A 152 17.45 5.26 -13.87
C GLY A 152 17.59 6.76 -14.16
N THR A 153 18.78 7.33 -14.05
CA THR A 153 19.04 8.77 -14.26
C THR A 153 19.60 9.11 -15.65
N GLU A 154 19.95 8.11 -16.44
CA GLU A 154 20.53 8.25 -17.77
C GLU A 154 19.48 8.70 -18.79
N ASP A 155 19.94 9.31 -19.89
CA ASP A 155 19.10 9.62 -21.04
C ASP A 155 18.58 8.33 -21.67
N LEU A 156 17.28 8.28 -21.90
CA LEU A 156 16.65 7.14 -22.56
C LEU A 156 16.73 7.24 -24.08
N PRO A 157 16.92 6.13 -24.79
CA PRO A 157 16.71 6.08 -26.23
C PRO A 157 15.31 6.57 -26.64
N ALA A 158 15.21 7.12 -27.82
CA ALA A 158 13.94 7.56 -28.37
C ALA A 158 12.92 6.40 -28.40
N GLY A 159 11.70 6.68 -27.96
CA GLY A 159 10.61 5.71 -27.89
C GLY A 159 10.58 4.89 -26.57
N LEU A 160 11.46 5.16 -25.63
CA LEU A 160 11.36 4.61 -24.28
C LEU A 160 10.82 5.68 -23.31
N GLU A 161 9.98 5.25 -22.39
CA GLU A 161 9.43 6.05 -21.31
C GLU A 161 9.84 5.47 -19.96
N ARG A 162 10.08 6.33 -18.98
CA ARG A 162 10.49 5.95 -17.63
C ARG A 162 9.53 6.49 -16.59
N ARG A 163 9.23 5.66 -15.60
CA ARG A 163 8.52 6.05 -14.38
C ARG A 163 9.14 5.41 -13.14
N ARG A 164 8.82 5.92 -11.98
CA ARG A 164 9.16 5.26 -10.71
C ARG A 164 8.36 3.98 -10.56
N VAL A 165 8.97 2.98 -9.93
CA VAL A 165 8.29 1.75 -9.50
C VAL A 165 7.52 2.06 -8.23
N GLY A 166 6.23 1.70 -8.18
CA GLY A 166 5.42 1.82 -6.98
C GLY A 166 5.65 0.67 -6.00
N LEU A 167 5.25 0.86 -4.73
CA LEU A 167 5.44 -0.13 -3.68
C LEU A 167 4.80 -1.49 -4.01
N GLN A 168 3.60 -1.50 -4.58
CA GLN A 168 2.94 -2.75 -4.98
C GLN A 168 3.73 -3.50 -6.06
N GLU A 169 4.22 -2.80 -7.06
CA GLU A 169 5.01 -3.39 -8.15
C GLU A 169 6.34 -3.94 -7.62
N TYR A 170 7.01 -3.18 -6.72
CA TYR A 170 8.18 -3.64 -6.01
C TYR A 170 7.92 -4.92 -5.20
N PHE A 171 6.81 -4.96 -4.46
CA PHE A 171 6.42 -6.13 -3.68
C PHE A 171 6.20 -7.37 -4.56
N ILE A 172 5.45 -7.23 -5.66
CA ILE A 172 5.21 -8.35 -6.60
C ILE A 172 6.53 -8.90 -7.12
N SER A 173 7.42 -8.03 -7.54
CA SER A 173 8.74 -8.42 -8.05
C SER A 173 9.60 -9.14 -7.01
N LEU A 174 9.58 -8.64 -5.78
CA LEU A 174 10.29 -9.29 -4.67
C LEU A 174 9.74 -10.71 -4.40
N MET A 175 8.42 -10.89 -4.53
CA MET A 175 7.79 -12.21 -4.36
C MET A 175 8.19 -13.16 -5.48
N GLU A 176 8.27 -12.70 -6.73
CA GLU A 176 8.70 -13.50 -7.89
C GLU A 176 10.17 -13.94 -7.74
N GLU A 177 11.05 -13.06 -7.29
CA GLU A 177 12.45 -13.42 -7.01
C GLU A 177 12.58 -14.48 -5.92
N GLU A 178 11.79 -14.36 -4.85
CA GLU A 178 11.81 -15.34 -3.76
C GLU A 178 11.23 -16.71 -4.15
N ASP A 179 10.36 -16.78 -5.16
CA ASP A 179 9.81 -18.04 -5.68
C ASP A 179 10.78 -18.77 -6.61
N GLN A 180 11.78 -18.06 -7.15
CA GLN A 180 12.80 -18.64 -8.03
C GLN A 180 14.04 -19.15 -7.27
N ARG A 181 14.13 -18.88 -5.96
CA ARG A 181 15.20 -19.36 -5.06
C ARG A 181 14.86 -20.68 -4.40
#